data_7705867d91f2e96ff0b6638267d5e461
#
_entry.id   7705867d91f2e96ff0b6638267d5e461
#
_cell.length_a   1.000
_cell.length_b   1.000
_cell.length_c   1.000
_cell.angle_alpha   90.00
_cell.angle_beta   90.00
_cell.angle_gamma   90.00
#
_symmetry.space_group_name_H-M   'P 1'
#
loop_
_entity.id
_entity.type
_entity.pdbx_description
1 polymer ?
#
loop_
_entity_poly.entity_id
_entity_poly.type
_entity_poly.pdbx_seq_one_letter_code
_entity_poly.pdbx_strand_id
1 'polypeptide(L)'
;LVEARLGDLMESQNPTVAPYAKTAEVHLRLTARAVDRIGAIALLDPVEEAIRGRLGDAIYGVDDETLEYAVVTALQKHRATAAVAESCTGGLLGGRLTAVPGSSEVFLGGVIAYANAVKERMLGVPRSILDTDGAVSERCAAAMATGAREAFNSDYALSITGIAGPDGGSDAKPVGLVYLGIATPTGVTVHEQKFRGRRETIRDRKSTRLNSSHANIS
;
A
#
# COMPACT_ATOMS: atom_id res chain seq x y z
N LEU A 1 11.54 -3.86 13.49
CA LEU A 1 10.24 -3.85 14.17
C LEU A 1 9.80 -5.27 14.55
N VAL A 2 9.76 -6.21 13.58
CA VAL A 2 9.33 -7.61 13.80
C VAL A 2 10.22 -8.27 14.86
N GLU A 3 11.54 -8.26 14.67
CA GLU A 3 12.49 -8.84 15.59
C GLU A 3 12.39 -8.26 17.01
N ALA A 4 12.20 -6.94 17.12
CA ALA A 4 12.05 -6.28 18.42
C ALA A 4 10.76 -6.66 19.18
N ARG A 5 9.72 -7.11 18.47
CA ARG A 5 8.45 -7.52 19.06
C ARG A 5 8.30 -9.02 19.25
N LEU A 6 9.00 -9.82 18.46
CA LEU A 6 8.82 -11.27 18.39
C LEU A 6 10.09 -12.07 18.74
N GLY A 7 11.18 -11.42 19.21
CA GLY A 7 12.48 -12.06 19.41
C GLY A 7 12.40 -13.34 20.25
N ASP A 8 11.66 -13.31 21.36
CA ASP A 8 11.44 -14.47 22.23
C ASP A 8 10.69 -15.63 21.53
N LEU A 9 9.74 -15.32 20.64
CA LEU A 9 9.05 -16.34 19.85
C LEU A 9 9.96 -16.96 18.76
N MET A 10 10.93 -16.21 18.27
CA MET A 10 11.90 -16.70 17.29
C MET A 10 12.94 -17.65 17.89
N GLU A 11 13.11 -17.65 19.22
CA GLU A 11 14.00 -18.58 19.94
C GLU A 11 13.34 -19.95 20.15
N SER A 12 12.04 -20.07 19.91
CA SER A 12 11.29 -21.33 20.06
C SER A 12 11.80 -22.41 19.11
N GLN A 13 11.93 -23.62 19.64
CA GLN A 13 12.38 -24.79 18.87
C GLN A 13 11.21 -25.56 18.21
N ASN A 14 10.02 -25.50 18.81
CA ASN A 14 8.83 -26.14 18.26
C ASN A 14 7.55 -25.52 18.90
N PRO A 15 6.76 -24.74 18.12
CA PRO A 15 6.99 -24.41 16.72
C PRO A 15 8.12 -23.38 16.52
N THR A 16 8.75 -23.42 15.36
CA THR A 16 9.72 -22.39 14.96
C THR A 16 9.01 -21.21 14.29
N VAL A 17 9.52 -19.99 14.51
CA VAL A 17 9.05 -18.77 13.87
C VAL A 17 10.21 -18.15 13.09
N ALA A 18 10.10 -18.10 11.76
CA ALA A 18 11.17 -17.61 10.90
C ALA A 18 10.69 -16.40 10.05
N PRO A 19 11.36 -15.24 10.14
CA PRO A 19 11.03 -14.09 9.30
C PRO A 19 11.70 -14.18 7.94
N TYR A 20 10.96 -13.89 6.87
CA TYR A 20 11.44 -13.78 5.51
C TYR A 20 11.16 -12.37 4.98
N ALA A 21 12.21 -11.60 4.82
CA ALA A 21 12.11 -10.26 4.24
C ALA A 21 11.82 -10.35 2.74
N LYS A 22 10.75 -9.72 2.31
CA LYS A 22 10.40 -9.51 0.90
C LYS A 22 10.39 -8.02 0.57
N THR A 23 10.10 -7.70 -0.67
CA THR A 23 9.99 -6.30 -1.10
C THR A 23 8.83 -5.62 -0.40
N ALA A 24 9.15 -4.70 0.53
CA ALA A 24 8.19 -3.91 1.33
C ALA A 24 7.33 -4.69 2.35
N GLU A 25 7.53 -5.96 2.55
CA GLU A 25 6.80 -6.79 3.51
C GLU A 25 7.71 -7.82 4.21
N VAL A 26 7.23 -8.41 5.28
CA VAL A 26 7.90 -9.51 5.99
C VAL A 26 6.92 -10.66 6.13
N HIS A 27 7.29 -11.83 5.65
CA HIS A 27 6.53 -13.06 5.89
C HIS A 27 7.06 -13.74 7.14
N LEU A 28 6.17 -14.15 8.04
CA LEU A 28 6.50 -14.99 9.18
C LEU A 28 6.07 -16.42 8.87
N ARG A 29 7.03 -17.34 8.85
CA ARG A 29 6.74 -18.74 8.67
C ARG A 29 6.75 -19.44 10.03
N LEU A 30 5.60 -20.00 10.39
CA LEU A 30 5.45 -20.85 11.56
C LEU A 30 5.55 -22.31 11.13
N THR A 31 6.37 -23.12 11.82
CA THR A 31 6.53 -24.53 11.49
C THR A 31 6.51 -25.37 12.76
N ALA A 32 5.55 -26.27 12.88
CA ALA A 32 5.45 -27.20 13.99
C ALA A 32 5.79 -28.64 13.57
N ARG A 33 6.40 -29.40 14.48
CA ARG A 33 6.62 -30.81 14.35
C ARG A 33 5.76 -31.56 15.39
N ALA A 34 4.87 -32.42 14.92
CA ALA A 34 3.98 -33.23 15.76
C ALA A 34 3.76 -34.60 15.13
N VAL A 35 3.07 -35.52 15.87
CA VAL A 35 2.73 -36.86 15.40
C VAL A 35 1.68 -36.81 14.28
N ASP A 36 0.76 -35.83 14.37
CA ASP A 36 -0.32 -35.65 13.41
C ASP A 36 -0.63 -34.15 13.19
N ARG A 37 -1.56 -33.87 12.27
CA ARG A 37 -1.98 -32.51 11.93
C ARG A 37 -2.67 -31.80 13.10
N ILE A 38 -3.44 -32.53 13.91
CA ILE A 38 -4.18 -31.94 15.04
C ILE A 38 -3.17 -31.44 16.08
N GLY A 39 -2.19 -32.26 16.42
CA GLY A 39 -1.11 -31.89 17.32
C GLY A 39 -0.26 -30.73 16.78
N ALA A 40 -0.02 -30.68 15.46
CA ALA A 40 0.70 -29.56 14.84
C ALA A 40 -0.10 -28.24 14.96
N ILE A 41 -1.40 -28.26 14.67
CA ILE A 41 -2.27 -27.09 14.81
C ILE A 41 -2.31 -26.61 16.26
N ALA A 42 -2.48 -27.50 17.22
CA ALA A 42 -2.51 -27.18 18.65
C ALA A 42 -1.20 -26.50 19.15
N LEU A 43 -0.07 -26.75 18.48
CA LEU A 43 1.20 -26.05 18.73
C LEU A 43 1.28 -24.70 18.03
N LEU A 44 0.72 -24.56 16.83
CA LEU A 44 0.78 -23.34 16.03
C LEU A 44 -0.16 -22.26 16.54
N ASP A 45 -1.40 -22.61 16.90
CA ASP A 45 -2.45 -21.67 17.27
C ASP A 45 -2.04 -20.68 18.38
N PRO A 46 -1.45 -21.12 19.52
CA PRO A 46 -1.04 -20.19 20.58
C PRO A 46 0.05 -19.21 20.12
N VAL A 47 0.93 -19.64 19.23
CA VAL A 47 2.02 -18.80 18.70
C VAL A 47 1.48 -17.79 17.69
N GLU A 48 0.56 -18.22 16.83
CA GLU A 48 -0.14 -17.31 15.91
C GLU A 48 -0.91 -16.24 16.71
N GLU A 49 -1.67 -16.61 17.73
CA GLU A 49 -2.39 -15.68 18.58
C GLU A 49 -1.45 -14.69 19.27
N ALA A 50 -0.32 -15.15 19.81
CA ALA A 50 0.69 -14.27 20.40
C ALA A 50 1.29 -13.29 19.39
N ILE A 51 1.56 -13.73 18.15
CA ILE A 51 2.06 -12.89 17.07
C ILE A 51 1.00 -11.83 16.71
N ARG A 52 -0.27 -12.23 16.56
CA ARG A 52 -1.38 -11.31 16.28
C ARG A 52 -1.54 -10.26 17.39
N GLY A 53 -1.48 -10.66 18.63
CA GLY A 53 -1.55 -9.74 19.78
C GLY A 53 -0.40 -8.73 19.81
N ARG A 54 0.81 -9.11 19.37
CA ARG A 54 1.99 -8.21 19.37
C ARG A 54 2.10 -7.33 18.15
N LEU A 55 1.69 -7.80 16.99
CA LEU A 55 1.81 -7.06 15.73
C LEU A 55 0.52 -6.30 15.37
N GLY A 56 -0.64 -6.79 15.81
CA GLY A 56 -1.94 -6.15 15.56
C GLY A 56 -2.19 -5.90 14.08
N ASP A 57 -2.58 -4.67 13.76
CA ASP A 57 -2.92 -4.21 12.41
C ASP A 57 -1.75 -4.25 11.40
N ALA A 58 -0.54 -4.56 11.85
CA ALA A 58 0.58 -4.79 10.92
C ALA A 58 0.46 -6.12 10.16
N ILE A 59 -0.42 -7.03 10.61
CA ILE A 59 -0.73 -8.28 9.92
C ILE A 59 -1.91 -8.04 8.99
N TYR A 60 -1.68 -8.13 7.69
CA TYR A 60 -2.72 -7.93 6.67
C TYR A 60 -3.28 -9.24 6.10
N GLY A 61 -2.62 -10.37 6.31
CA GLY A 61 -3.07 -11.64 5.75
C GLY A 61 -2.31 -12.85 6.28
N VAL A 62 -2.78 -14.02 5.90
CA VAL A 62 -2.19 -15.33 6.18
C VAL A 62 -2.02 -16.13 4.89
N ASP A 63 -1.10 -17.08 4.89
CA ASP A 63 -0.79 -17.97 3.78
C ASP A 63 -0.55 -17.22 2.47
N ASP A 64 -1.43 -17.37 1.47
CA ASP A 64 -1.33 -16.77 0.14
C ASP A 64 -2.12 -15.44 0.02
N GLU A 65 -2.68 -14.93 1.11
CA GLU A 65 -3.39 -13.65 1.10
C GLU A 65 -2.41 -12.51 0.85
N THR A 66 -2.67 -11.75 -0.20
CA THR A 66 -1.87 -10.57 -0.56
C THR A 66 -2.44 -9.32 0.08
N LEU A 67 -1.64 -8.27 0.13
CA LEU A 67 -2.11 -6.96 0.62
C LEU A 67 -3.27 -6.41 -0.23
N GLU A 68 -3.24 -6.63 -1.54
CA GLU A 68 -4.32 -6.25 -2.45
C GLU A 68 -5.61 -7.00 -2.13
N TYR A 69 -5.50 -8.30 -1.82
CA TYR A 69 -6.63 -9.11 -1.40
C TYR A 69 -7.24 -8.56 -0.11
N ALA A 70 -6.40 -8.24 0.88
CA ALA A 70 -6.87 -7.64 2.13
C ALA A 70 -7.61 -6.32 1.92
N VAL A 71 -7.08 -5.44 1.03
CA VAL A 71 -7.72 -4.15 0.69
C VAL A 71 -9.07 -4.38 0.00
N VAL A 72 -9.14 -5.22 -1.03
CA VAL A 72 -10.39 -5.50 -1.75
C VAL A 72 -11.43 -6.10 -0.81
N THR A 73 -11.04 -7.08 0.02
CA THR A 73 -11.92 -7.70 1.02
C THR A 73 -12.43 -6.69 2.05
N ALA A 74 -11.56 -5.78 2.52
CA ALA A 74 -11.97 -4.72 3.44
C ALA A 74 -12.99 -3.77 2.79
N LEU A 75 -12.76 -3.34 1.55
CA LEU A 75 -13.70 -2.51 0.81
C LEU A 75 -15.06 -3.21 0.62
N GLN A 76 -15.07 -4.48 0.23
CA GLN A 76 -16.30 -5.28 0.10
C GLN A 76 -17.04 -5.39 1.43
N LYS A 77 -16.33 -5.69 2.52
CA LYS A 77 -16.92 -5.79 3.87
C LYS A 77 -17.59 -4.51 4.30
N HIS A 78 -16.99 -3.36 3.99
CA HIS A 78 -17.53 -2.04 4.34
C HIS A 78 -18.46 -1.45 3.28
N ARG A 79 -18.72 -2.17 2.17
CA ARG A 79 -19.50 -1.69 1.01
C ARG A 79 -19.01 -0.35 0.49
N ALA A 80 -17.69 -0.19 0.50
CA ALA A 80 -17.03 1.02 0.09
C ALA A 80 -16.32 0.84 -1.25
N THR A 81 -16.16 1.93 -1.97
CA THR A 81 -15.55 1.97 -3.30
C THR A 81 -14.23 2.73 -3.29
N ALA A 82 -13.35 2.40 -4.23
CA ALA A 82 -12.05 3.05 -4.37
C ALA A 82 -11.72 3.41 -5.82
N ALA A 83 -10.95 4.50 -5.98
CA ALA A 83 -10.34 4.91 -7.25
C ALA A 83 -8.85 5.25 -7.06
N VAL A 84 -8.10 5.35 -8.16
CA VAL A 84 -6.67 5.68 -8.12
C VAL A 84 -6.28 6.79 -9.07
N ALA A 85 -5.27 7.59 -8.67
CA ALA A 85 -4.60 8.58 -9.51
C ALA A 85 -3.10 8.30 -9.53
N GLU A 86 -2.59 7.78 -10.63
CA GLU A 86 -1.21 7.34 -10.73
C GLU A 86 -0.38 8.23 -11.65
N SER A 87 0.80 8.62 -11.21
CA SER A 87 1.78 9.30 -12.04
C SER A 87 2.97 8.37 -12.31
N CYS A 88 3.97 8.37 -11.47
CA CYS A 88 5.21 7.62 -11.70
C CYS A 88 5.05 6.08 -11.67
N THR A 89 3.98 5.55 -11.11
CA THR A 89 3.67 4.11 -11.12
C THR A 89 3.05 3.64 -12.43
N GLY A 90 2.32 4.53 -13.13
CA GLY A 90 1.85 4.27 -14.50
C GLY A 90 0.85 3.12 -14.61
N GLY A 91 -0.05 2.95 -13.63
CA GLY A 91 -1.09 1.92 -13.61
C GLY A 91 -0.75 0.68 -12.78
N LEU A 92 0.41 0.62 -12.13
CA LEU A 92 0.81 -0.56 -11.33
C LEU A 92 -0.11 -0.78 -10.12
N LEU A 93 -0.59 0.28 -9.46
CA LEU A 93 -1.51 0.16 -8.32
C LEU A 93 -2.87 -0.36 -8.79
N GLY A 94 -3.44 0.24 -9.84
CA GLY A 94 -4.68 -0.25 -10.43
C GLY A 94 -4.56 -1.69 -10.93
N GLY A 95 -3.45 -2.04 -11.57
CA GLY A 95 -3.17 -3.41 -12.01
C GLY A 95 -3.11 -4.42 -10.87
N ARG A 96 -2.54 -4.05 -9.72
CA ARG A 96 -2.53 -4.91 -8.52
C ARG A 96 -3.93 -5.12 -7.94
N LEU A 97 -4.74 -4.07 -7.83
CA LEU A 97 -6.12 -4.19 -7.34
C LEU A 97 -6.97 -5.05 -8.27
N THR A 98 -6.84 -4.87 -9.58
CA THR A 98 -7.61 -5.64 -10.57
C THR A 98 -7.14 -7.10 -10.72
N ALA A 99 -5.96 -7.46 -10.19
CA ALA A 99 -5.52 -8.85 -10.11
C ALA A 99 -6.32 -9.68 -9.09
N VAL A 100 -7.04 -9.03 -8.16
CA VAL A 100 -7.86 -9.71 -7.16
C VAL A 100 -9.24 -10.02 -7.74
N PRO A 101 -9.68 -11.29 -7.76
CA PRO A 101 -11.04 -11.66 -8.17
C PRO A 101 -12.10 -10.91 -7.33
N GLY A 102 -13.15 -10.41 -7.99
CA GLY A 102 -14.20 -9.64 -7.32
C GLY A 102 -13.88 -8.16 -7.09
N SER A 103 -12.69 -7.68 -7.44
CA SER A 103 -12.30 -6.27 -7.30
C SER A 103 -13.21 -5.31 -8.07
N SER A 104 -13.88 -5.75 -9.14
CA SER A 104 -14.81 -4.93 -9.94
C SER A 104 -16.03 -4.43 -9.15
N GLU A 105 -16.33 -5.04 -8.02
CA GLU A 105 -17.42 -4.60 -7.14
C GLU A 105 -17.07 -3.33 -6.36
N VAL A 106 -15.78 -3.09 -6.11
CA VAL A 106 -15.29 -2.04 -5.21
C VAL A 106 -14.26 -1.09 -5.84
N PHE A 107 -13.54 -1.52 -6.87
CA PHE A 107 -12.57 -0.69 -7.57
C PHE A 107 -13.21 -0.10 -8.84
N LEU A 108 -13.49 1.20 -8.83
CA LEU A 108 -14.21 1.89 -9.91
C LEU A 108 -13.29 2.25 -11.09
N GLY A 109 -11.97 2.28 -10.89
CA GLY A 109 -11.01 2.62 -11.91
C GLY A 109 -9.98 3.65 -11.48
N GLY A 110 -9.33 4.31 -12.44
CA GLY A 110 -8.31 5.30 -12.13
C GLY A 110 -7.81 6.08 -13.32
N VAL A 111 -7.02 7.12 -13.01
CA VAL A 111 -6.38 7.99 -14.00
C VAL A 111 -4.86 7.82 -13.95
N ILE A 112 -4.26 7.47 -15.07
CA ILE A 112 -2.79 7.56 -15.22
C ILE A 112 -2.46 9.00 -15.64
N ALA A 113 -2.22 9.86 -14.64
CA ALA A 113 -1.95 11.29 -14.80
C ALA A 113 -0.44 11.56 -14.90
N TYR A 114 0.20 11.07 -15.98
CA TYR A 114 1.66 11.17 -16.13
C TYR A 114 2.11 12.60 -16.44
N ALA A 115 1.46 13.26 -17.39
CA ALA A 115 1.72 14.66 -17.73
C ALA A 115 0.97 15.63 -16.82
N ASN A 116 1.51 16.85 -16.60
CA ASN A 116 0.86 17.89 -15.79
C ASN A 116 -0.51 18.29 -16.36
N ALA A 117 -0.63 18.41 -17.67
CA ALA A 117 -1.89 18.70 -18.33
C ALA A 117 -2.99 17.67 -18.06
N VAL A 118 -2.62 16.40 -17.82
CA VAL A 118 -3.58 15.35 -17.45
C VAL A 118 -3.99 15.49 -15.99
N LYS A 119 -3.05 15.82 -15.09
CA LYS A 119 -3.35 16.13 -13.69
C LYS A 119 -4.37 17.27 -13.58
N GLU A 120 -4.15 18.33 -14.33
CA GLU A 120 -5.03 19.51 -14.36
C GLU A 120 -6.42 19.14 -14.94
N ARG A 121 -6.45 18.57 -16.14
CA ARG A 121 -7.70 18.32 -16.87
C ARG A 121 -8.55 17.20 -16.29
N MET A 122 -7.94 16.11 -15.86
CA MET A 122 -8.67 14.90 -15.44
C MET A 122 -8.89 14.80 -13.93
N LEU A 123 -8.04 15.46 -13.15
CA LEU A 123 -8.07 15.39 -11.70
C LEU A 123 -8.27 16.76 -11.04
N GLY A 124 -8.46 17.83 -11.83
CA GLY A 124 -8.68 19.17 -11.32
C GLY A 124 -7.52 19.72 -10.48
N VAL A 125 -6.30 19.21 -10.65
CA VAL A 125 -5.14 19.73 -9.91
C VAL A 125 -4.92 21.20 -10.31
N PRO A 126 -4.97 22.16 -9.37
CA PRO A 126 -4.80 23.57 -9.67
C PRO A 126 -3.46 23.85 -10.36
N ARG A 127 -3.49 24.63 -11.43
CA ARG A 127 -2.29 25.03 -12.16
C ARG A 127 -1.28 25.72 -11.24
N SER A 128 -1.75 26.53 -10.29
CA SER A 128 -0.91 27.16 -9.29
C SER A 128 -0.07 26.18 -8.48
N ILE A 129 -0.62 25.03 -8.10
CA ILE A 129 0.14 23.99 -7.39
C ILE A 129 1.26 23.44 -8.28
N LEU A 130 0.95 23.18 -9.55
CA LEU A 130 1.94 22.66 -10.50
C LEU A 130 3.07 23.65 -10.77
N ASP A 131 2.77 24.95 -10.79
CA ASP A 131 3.74 26.01 -11.07
C ASP A 131 4.58 26.39 -9.82
N THR A 132 4.03 26.31 -8.59
CA THR A 132 4.73 26.69 -7.36
C THR A 132 5.38 25.51 -6.66
N ASP A 133 4.60 24.46 -6.38
CA ASP A 133 5.05 23.29 -5.61
C ASP A 133 5.58 22.17 -6.52
N GLY A 134 5.16 22.18 -7.79
CA GLY A 134 5.49 21.18 -8.79
C GLY A 134 4.66 19.91 -8.67
N ALA A 135 4.77 19.07 -9.70
CA ALA A 135 4.03 17.82 -9.80
C ALA A 135 4.38 16.79 -8.71
N VAL A 136 5.58 16.85 -8.13
CA VAL A 136 6.04 16.00 -7.03
C VAL A 136 6.04 16.84 -5.76
N SER A 137 4.88 16.88 -5.10
CA SER A 137 4.66 17.64 -3.87
C SER A 137 3.49 17.08 -3.09
N GLU A 138 3.43 17.36 -1.81
CA GLU A 138 2.34 17.02 -0.92
C GLU A 138 1.00 17.58 -1.45
N ARG A 139 0.97 18.85 -1.79
CA ARG A 139 -0.23 19.53 -2.31
C ARG A 139 -0.71 18.91 -3.62
N CYS A 140 0.21 18.53 -4.51
CA CYS A 140 -0.16 17.85 -5.76
C CYS A 140 -0.73 16.47 -5.48
N ALA A 141 -0.15 15.68 -4.58
CA ALA A 141 -0.67 14.37 -4.20
C ALA A 141 -2.07 14.48 -3.57
N ALA A 142 -2.27 15.44 -2.66
CA ALA A 142 -3.58 15.71 -2.06
C ALA A 142 -4.63 16.06 -3.13
N ALA A 143 -4.32 16.98 -4.02
CA ALA A 143 -5.22 17.40 -5.10
C ALA A 143 -5.53 16.24 -6.06
N MET A 144 -4.53 15.40 -6.40
CA MET A 144 -4.73 14.21 -7.23
C MET A 144 -5.68 13.20 -6.57
N ALA A 145 -5.52 12.94 -5.26
CA ALA A 145 -6.38 12.01 -4.54
C ALA A 145 -7.82 12.54 -4.45
N THR A 146 -7.98 13.80 -4.09
CA THR A 146 -9.30 14.46 -4.04
C THR A 146 -9.98 14.42 -5.40
N GLY A 147 -9.26 14.84 -6.46
CA GLY A 147 -9.80 14.84 -7.81
C GLY A 147 -10.18 13.45 -8.34
N ALA A 148 -9.42 12.41 -7.99
CA ALA A 148 -9.80 11.04 -8.34
C ALA A 148 -11.06 10.59 -7.60
N ARG A 149 -11.16 10.88 -6.28
CA ARG A 149 -12.34 10.56 -5.50
C ARG A 149 -13.60 11.21 -6.07
N GLU A 150 -13.52 12.48 -6.44
CA GLU A 150 -14.62 13.24 -7.04
C GLU A 150 -14.98 12.72 -8.45
N ALA A 151 -13.98 12.52 -9.32
CA ALA A 151 -14.19 12.10 -10.70
C ALA A 151 -14.85 10.72 -10.81
N PHE A 152 -14.58 9.80 -9.89
CA PHE A 152 -15.17 8.47 -9.85
C PHE A 152 -16.34 8.36 -8.88
N ASN A 153 -16.66 9.41 -8.13
CA ASN A 153 -17.65 9.37 -7.04
C ASN A 153 -17.42 8.17 -6.11
N SER A 154 -16.15 7.93 -5.75
CA SER A 154 -15.76 6.82 -4.88
C SER A 154 -15.70 7.26 -3.41
N ASP A 155 -15.80 6.31 -2.48
CA ASP A 155 -15.64 6.59 -1.04
C ASP A 155 -14.19 6.93 -0.70
N TYR A 156 -13.25 6.22 -1.33
CA TYR A 156 -11.81 6.41 -1.14
C TYR A 156 -11.12 6.65 -2.48
N ALA A 157 -10.03 7.40 -2.45
CA ALA A 157 -9.12 7.44 -3.58
C ALA A 157 -7.67 7.54 -3.14
N LEU A 158 -6.80 6.91 -3.91
CA LEU A 158 -5.36 6.91 -3.68
C LEU A 158 -4.65 7.65 -4.80
N SER A 159 -3.66 8.44 -4.44
CA SER A 159 -2.80 9.08 -5.42
C SER A 159 -1.33 8.75 -5.21
N ILE A 160 -0.57 8.68 -6.31
CA ILE A 160 0.88 8.50 -6.28
C ILE A 160 1.52 9.50 -7.24
N THR A 161 2.38 10.36 -6.69
CA THR A 161 3.29 11.19 -7.49
C THR A 161 4.70 11.11 -6.94
N GLY A 162 5.72 11.16 -7.81
CA GLY A 162 7.10 11.04 -7.33
C GLY A 162 8.13 10.88 -8.45
N ILE A 163 9.40 10.90 -8.06
CA ILE A 163 10.56 10.79 -8.94
C ILE A 163 11.08 9.36 -8.91
N ALA A 164 10.85 8.61 -10.00
CA ALA A 164 11.28 7.21 -10.08
C ALA A 164 12.74 7.04 -10.55
N GLY A 165 13.35 8.12 -11.10
CA GLY A 165 14.69 8.08 -11.64
C GLY A 165 14.78 7.38 -13.01
N PRO A 166 16.02 7.20 -13.57
CA PRO A 166 17.29 7.65 -12.95
C PRO A 166 17.44 9.16 -12.89
N ASP A 167 16.82 9.91 -13.82
CA ASP A 167 16.90 11.35 -13.95
C ASP A 167 15.72 12.06 -13.24
N GLY A 168 15.73 13.41 -13.26
CA GLY A 168 14.65 14.26 -12.75
C GLY A 168 14.70 14.55 -11.25
N GLY A 169 15.76 14.11 -10.57
CA GLY A 169 16.00 14.46 -9.18
C GLY A 169 16.78 15.76 -9.01
N SER A 170 16.63 16.38 -7.85
CA SER A 170 17.43 17.51 -7.37
C SER A 170 17.74 17.30 -5.88
N ASP A 171 18.60 18.16 -5.30
CA ASP A 171 18.92 18.10 -3.86
C ASP A 171 17.66 18.26 -3.00
N ALA A 172 16.74 19.14 -3.41
CA ALA A 172 15.48 19.37 -2.71
C ALA A 172 14.45 18.23 -2.96
N LYS A 173 14.49 17.62 -4.15
CA LYS A 173 13.57 16.54 -4.55
C LYS A 173 14.36 15.38 -5.15
N PRO A 174 14.99 14.54 -4.33
CA PRO A 174 15.86 13.47 -4.83
C PRO A 174 15.08 12.34 -5.53
N VAL A 175 15.78 11.60 -6.38
CA VAL A 175 15.26 10.34 -6.92
C VAL A 175 14.81 9.43 -5.78
N GLY A 176 13.62 8.87 -5.92
CA GLY A 176 12.98 8.05 -4.89
C GLY A 176 12.00 8.80 -4.00
N LEU A 177 11.98 10.14 -4.03
CA LEU A 177 10.96 10.94 -3.36
C LEU A 177 9.58 10.66 -3.96
N VAL A 178 8.62 10.37 -3.08
CA VAL A 178 7.23 10.03 -3.44
C VAL A 178 6.28 10.60 -2.43
N TYR A 179 5.18 11.12 -2.92
CA TYR A 179 4.02 11.47 -2.12
C TYR A 179 2.87 10.52 -2.44
N LEU A 180 2.29 9.98 -1.37
CA LEU A 180 1.16 9.05 -1.38
C LEU A 180 -0.04 9.76 -0.76
N GLY A 181 -1.04 10.10 -1.55
CA GLY A 181 -2.26 10.76 -1.06
C GLY A 181 -3.39 9.76 -0.86
N ILE A 182 -4.17 9.98 0.17
CA ILE A 182 -5.34 9.18 0.51
C ILE A 182 -6.50 10.14 0.78
N ALA A 183 -7.48 10.15 -0.11
CA ALA A 183 -8.73 10.88 0.08
C ALA A 183 -9.80 9.94 0.65
N THR A 184 -10.49 10.41 1.67
CA THR A 184 -11.57 9.72 2.39
C THR A 184 -12.81 10.60 2.44
N PRO A 185 -13.98 10.12 2.90
CA PRO A 185 -15.15 10.97 3.12
C PRO A 185 -14.91 12.12 4.10
N THR A 186 -13.93 11.99 5.00
CA THR A 186 -13.64 12.97 6.07
C THR A 186 -12.47 13.90 5.78
N GLY A 187 -11.72 13.67 4.70
CA GLY A 187 -10.57 14.50 4.34
C GLY A 187 -9.51 13.79 3.53
N VAL A 188 -8.38 14.46 3.36
CA VAL A 188 -7.23 13.93 2.64
C VAL A 188 -5.99 13.93 3.53
N THR A 189 -5.23 12.85 3.47
CA THR A 189 -3.91 12.72 4.12
C THR A 189 -2.85 12.43 3.08
N VAL A 190 -1.61 12.88 3.33
CA VAL A 190 -0.49 12.63 2.45
C VAL A 190 0.70 12.12 3.25
N HIS A 191 1.39 11.13 2.71
CA HIS A 191 2.59 10.56 3.28
C HIS A 191 3.77 10.76 2.33
N GLU A 192 4.82 11.43 2.80
CA GLU A 192 6.10 11.49 2.11
C GLU A 192 6.89 10.20 2.35
N GLN A 193 7.47 9.66 1.30
CA GLN A 193 8.35 8.49 1.36
C GLN A 193 9.59 8.72 0.49
N LYS A 194 10.72 8.15 0.94
CA LYS A 194 11.98 8.15 0.20
C LYS A 194 12.42 6.72 -0.04
N PHE A 195 12.22 6.23 -1.25
CA PHE A 195 12.61 4.88 -1.64
C PHE A 195 14.02 4.88 -2.25
N ARG A 196 14.79 3.84 -1.93
CA ARG A 196 16.10 3.60 -2.54
C ARG A 196 16.00 2.46 -3.54
N GLY A 197 16.79 2.52 -4.60
CA GLY A 197 16.88 1.44 -5.59
C GLY A 197 16.75 1.92 -7.03
N ARG A 198 16.64 0.97 -7.96
CA ARG A 198 16.41 1.24 -9.38
C ARG A 198 14.97 1.67 -9.62
N ARG A 199 14.72 2.32 -10.77
CA ARG A 199 13.40 2.79 -11.20
C ARG A 199 12.29 1.73 -11.05
N GLU A 200 12.54 0.49 -11.46
CA GLU A 200 11.57 -0.61 -11.33
C GLU A 200 11.22 -0.90 -9.87
N THR A 201 12.25 -1.04 -9.03
CA THR A 201 12.08 -1.28 -7.58
C THR A 201 11.33 -0.13 -6.90
N ILE A 202 11.65 1.12 -7.27
CA ILE A 202 10.97 2.29 -6.74
C ILE A 202 9.48 2.28 -7.13
N ARG A 203 9.15 1.99 -8.40
CA ARG A 203 7.77 1.93 -8.89
C ARG A 203 6.96 0.80 -8.22
N ASP A 204 7.55 -0.36 -8.06
CA ASP A 204 6.91 -1.52 -7.41
C ASP A 204 6.65 -1.26 -5.91
N ARG A 205 7.65 -0.82 -5.15
CA ARG A 205 7.50 -0.50 -3.73
C ARG A 205 6.44 0.57 -3.45
N LYS A 206 6.25 1.54 -4.36
CA LYS A 206 5.22 2.58 -4.25
C LYS A 206 3.82 2.00 -4.31
N SER A 207 3.56 1.10 -5.24
CA SER A 207 2.25 0.46 -5.37
C SER A 207 1.93 -0.44 -4.18
N THR A 208 2.91 -1.14 -3.62
CA THR A 208 2.75 -1.99 -2.44
C THR A 208 2.46 -1.18 -1.17
N ARG A 209 3.20 -0.09 -0.93
CA ARG A 209 3.07 0.65 0.34
C ARG A 209 1.76 1.43 0.48
N LEU A 210 1.14 1.82 -0.61
CA LEU A 210 -0.18 2.45 -0.57
C LEU A 210 -1.26 1.50 -0.06
N ASN A 211 -1.19 0.24 -0.45
CA ASN A 211 -2.10 -0.79 0.05
C ASN A 211 -1.98 -0.98 1.58
N SER A 212 -0.75 -0.93 2.15
CA SER A 212 -0.54 -1.13 3.59
C SER A 212 -1.13 -0.01 4.48
N SER A 213 -1.31 1.19 3.93
CA SER A 213 -1.92 2.31 4.67
C SER A 213 -3.45 2.19 4.80
N HIS A 214 -4.07 1.22 4.12
CA HIS A 214 -5.54 1.03 4.06
C HIS A 214 -6.04 -0.18 4.84
N ALA A 215 -5.16 -1.08 5.27
CA ALA A 215 -5.54 -2.19 6.15
C ALA A 215 -6.15 -1.70 7.50
N ASN A 216 -6.03 -0.40 7.79
CA ASN A 216 -6.60 0.27 8.96
C ASN A 216 -7.91 1.01 8.64
N ILE A 217 -8.76 0.48 7.77
CA ILE A 217 -10.15 0.94 7.63
C ILE A 217 -10.95 0.27 8.75
N SER A 218 -10.93 0.88 9.93
CA SER A 218 -11.78 0.52 11.07
C SER A 218 -13.06 1.33 11.05
#